data_159f79a3bbc66e0fdb754d73b5c770b5
#
_entry.id   159f79a3bbc66e0fdb754d73b5c770b5
#
_cell.length_a   1.000
_cell.length_b   1.000
_cell.length_c   1.000
_cell.angle_alpha   90.00
_cell.angle_beta   90.00
_cell.angle_gamma   90.00
#
_symmetry.space_group_name_H-M   'P 1'
#
loop_
_entity.id
_entity.type
_entity.pdbx_description
1 polymer ?
#
loop_
_entity_poly.entity_id
_entity_poly.type
_entity_poly.pdbx_seq_one_letter_code
_entity_poly.pdbx_strand_id
1 'polypeptide(L)'
;MKVRSDYVTNSSSSSFIIAKHKDCTFDEIKNSVNNQRDKIKKFLSEYIKYIHPENEEIKNQFLAGNEQKAVDLAVDEIAECLDCFTGEASVELGEWSAHSQEFGDESSDLFQSAMYNFGCSFASEHMKIG
;
A
#
# COMPACT_ATOMS: atom_id res chain seq x y z
N MET A 1 3.75 1.60 -13.11
CA MET A 1 2.65 0.96 -13.37
C MET A 1 2.87 -0.48 -13.46
N LYS A 2 1.98 -1.24 -13.13
CA LYS A 2 2.15 -2.53 -13.20
C LYS A 2 1.85 -2.99 -14.50
N VAL A 3 2.64 -3.74 -15.06
CA VAL A 3 2.36 -4.16 -16.27
C VAL A 3 2.02 -5.53 -16.14
N ARG A 4 1.02 -5.98 -16.67
CA ARG A 4 0.66 -7.15 -16.55
C ARG A 4 0.68 -7.85 -17.71
N SER A 5 1.20 -8.80 -17.77
CA SER A 5 1.24 -9.38 -18.86
C SER A 5 0.17 -10.17 -19.02
N ASP A 6 -0.53 -9.94 -19.65
CA ASP A 6 -1.65 -10.47 -19.66
C ASP A 6 -1.67 -11.81 -19.95
N TYR A 7 -0.72 -12.39 -20.17
CA TYR A 7 -0.79 -13.52 -20.60
C TYR A 7 -0.69 -14.41 -19.60
N VAL A 8 -0.73 -14.19 -18.73
CA VAL A 8 -0.41 -14.85 -17.94
C VAL A 8 -0.80 -15.67 -17.33
N THR A 9 -0.99 -15.94 -16.83
CA THR A 9 -0.84 -16.75 -15.91
C THR A 9 -1.84 -16.75 -14.99
N ASN A 10 -1.86 -17.62 -14.27
CA ASN A 10 -2.85 -17.71 -13.38
C ASN A 10 -2.75 -16.84 -12.27
N SER A 11 -1.70 -16.40 -11.88
CA SER A 11 -1.68 -15.54 -10.74
C SER A 11 -1.26 -14.23 -11.23
N SER A 12 -1.90 -13.21 -10.84
CA SER A 12 -1.51 -11.86 -11.18
C SER A 12 -0.67 -11.36 -10.04
N SER A 13 0.54 -10.98 -10.32
CA SER A 13 1.40 -10.39 -9.32
C SER A 13 2.28 -9.35 -9.98
N SER A 14 2.79 -8.43 -9.18
CA SER A 14 3.69 -7.40 -9.66
C SER A 14 4.80 -7.22 -8.63
N SER A 15 6.01 -7.09 -9.12
CA SER A 15 7.13 -6.82 -8.23
C SER A 15 7.24 -5.31 -8.03
N PHE A 16 7.43 -4.92 -6.80
CA PHE A 16 7.57 -3.51 -6.45
C PHE A 16 8.89 -3.29 -5.76
N ILE A 17 9.46 -2.14 -6.01
CA ILE A 17 10.65 -1.70 -5.30
C ILE A 17 10.25 -0.44 -4.57
N ILE A 18 10.45 -0.43 -3.25
CA ILE A 18 10.18 0.75 -2.44
C ILE A 18 11.52 1.22 -1.93
N ALA A 19 11.93 2.39 -2.39
CA ALA A 19 13.23 2.97 -2.00
C ALA A 19 12.98 4.16 -1.08
N LYS A 20 13.61 4.16 0.09
CA LYS A 20 13.45 5.24 1.05
C LYS A 20 14.80 5.89 1.31
N HIS A 21 14.80 7.20 1.27
CA HIS A 21 15.99 7.99 1.63
C HIS A 21 16.11 8.01 3.15
N LYS A 22 17.31 8.17 3.65
CA LYS A 22 17.53 8.21 5.10
C LYS A 22 16.76 9.34 5.78
N ASP A 23 16.42 10.39 5.04
CA ASP A 23 15.66 11.51 5.59
C ASP A 23 14.15 11.34 5.47
N CYS A 24 13.69 10.19 4.99
CA CYS A 24 12.26 9.96 4.87
C CYS A 24 11.67 9.78 6.27
N THR A 25 10.72 10.62 6.63
CA THR A 25 10.11 10.55 7.95
C THR A 25 8.75 9.87 7.85
N PHE A 26 8.26 9.39 8.97
CA PHE A 26 6.93 8.80 9.01
C PHE A 26 5.87 9.83 8.63
N ASP A 27 6.05 11.09 9.04
CA ASP A 27 5.09 12.14 8.69
C ASP A 27 5.02 12.34 7.19
N GLU A 28 6.16 12.28 6.50
CA GLU A 28 6.16 12.38 5.05
C GLU A 28 5.39 11.23 4.42
N ILE A 29 5.62 10.02 4.91
CA ILE A 29 4.93 8.84 4.41
C ILE A 29 3.42 8.97 4.66
N LYS A 30 3.04 9.36 5.86
CA LYS A 30 1.63 9.48 6.22
C LYS A 30 0.95 10.56 5.38
N ASN A 31 1.61 11.69 5.15
CA ASN A 31 1.05 12.74 4.33
C ASN A 31 0.87 12.26 2.88
N SER A 32 1.84 11.52 2.37
CA SER A 32 1.76 11.01 1.02
C SER A 32 0.59 10.03 0.87
N VAL A 33 0.41 9.13 1.84
CA VAL A 33 -0.70 8.19 1.81
C VAL A 33 -2.02 8.95 1.98
N ASN A 34 -2.05 9.92 2.89
CA ASN A 34 -3.27 10.69 3.13
C ASN A 34 -3.69 11.50 1.91
N ASN A 35 -2.76 11.91 1.07
CA ASN A 35 -3.09 12.62 -0.17
C ASN A 35 -3.86 11.73 -1.14
N GLN A 36 -3.86 10.42 -0.92
CA GLN A 36 -4.56 9.49 -1.78
C GLN A 36 -5.87 8.99 -1.13
N ARG A 37 -6.42 9.76 -0.18
CA ARG A 37 -7.63 9.36 0.54
C ARG A 37 -8.78 8.99 -0.39
N ASP A 38 -8.95 9.71 -1.47
CA ASP A 38 -10.06 9.43 -2.37
C ASP A 38 -9.89 8.07 -3.06
N LYS A 39 -8.65 7.73 -3.42
CA LYS A 39 -8.37 6.42 -4.00
C LYS A 39 -8.56 5.33 -2.97
N ILE A 40 -8.15 5.58 -1.72
CA ILE A 40 -8.32 4.61 -0.65
C ILE A 40 -9.81 4.39 -0.38
N LYS A 41 -10.59 5.45 -0.37
CA LYS A 41 -12.02 5.33 -0.14
C LYS A 41 -12.68 4.50 -1.24
N LYS A 42 -12.33 4.77 -2.48
CA LYS A 42 -12.87 4.00 -3.60
C LYS A 42 -12.43 2.54 -3.51
N PHE A 43 -11.17 2.31 -3.16
CA PHE A 43 -10.64 0.97 -3.00
C PHE A 43 -11.42 0.22 -1.92
N LEU A 44 -11.68 0.86 -0.78
CA LEU A 44 -12.44 0.23 0.28
C LEU A 44 -13.85 -0.11 -0.18
N SER A 45 -14.49 0.78 -0.94
CA SER A 45 -15.85 0.52 -1.39
C SER A 45 -15.92 -0.71 -2.30
N GLU A 46 -14.84 -1.01 -3.00
CA GLU A 46 -14.82 -2.12 -3.93
C GLU A 46 -14.30 -3.42 -3.30
N TYR A 47 -13.40 -3.31 -2.33
CA TYR A 47 -12.69 -4.48 -1.84
C TYR A 47 -12.91 -4.80 -0.36
N ILE A 48 -13.73 -3.99 0.35
CA ILE A 48 -13.87 -4.19 1.78
C ILE A 48 -14.37 -5.59 2.13
N LYS A 49 -15.13 -6.21 1.25
CA LYS A 49 -15.67 -7.54 1.51
C LYS A 49 -14.60 -8.60 1.53
N TYR A 50 -13.48 -8.34 0.88
CA TYR A 50 -12.43 -9.33 0.73
C TYR A 50 -11.27 -9.08 1.68
N ILE A 51 -11.35 -8.02 2.48
CA ILE A 51 -10.27 -7.69 3.38
C ILE A 51 -10.21 -8.69 4.53
N HIS A 52 -9.00 -9.10 4.84
CA HIS A 52 -8.77 -10.12 5.86
C HIS A 52 -9.31 -9.69 7.22
N PRO A 53 -9.75 -10.61 8.04
CA PRO A 53 -10.25 -10.29 9.39
C PRO A 53 -9.30 -9.47 10.25
N GLU A 54 -8.01 -9.47 9.95
CA GLU A 54 -7.08 -8.64 10.69
C GLU A 54 -7.40 -7.15 10.55
N ASN A 55 -8.11 -6.78 9.51
CA ASN A 55 -8.48 -5.39 9.30
C ASN A 55 -9.97 -5.20 9.58
N GLU A 56 -10.49 -5.97 10.54
CA GLU A 56 -11.93 -5.96 10.80
C GLU A 56 -12.44 -4.62 11.29
N GLU A 57 -11.62 -3.89 12.03
CA GLU A 57 -12.04 -2.59 12.51
C GLU A 57 -12.34 -1.63 11.34
N ILE A 58 -11.48 -1.64 10.33
CA ILE A 58 -11.68 -0.82 9.14
C ILE A 58 -12.96 -1.24 8.44
N LYS A 59 -13.14 -2.54 8.29
CA LYS A 59 -14.32 -3.09 7.64
C LYS A 59 -15.58 -2.71 8.40
N ASN A 60 -15.58 -2.85 9.72
CA ASN A 60 -16.74 -2.55 10.53
C ASN A 60 -17.11 -1.08 10.46
N GLN A 61 -16.14 -0.18 10.51
CA GLN A 61 -16.41 1.24 10.43
C GLN A 61 -16.98 1.62 9.06
N PHE A 62 -16.43 1.03 8.00
CA PHE A 62 -16.90 1.34 6.66
C PHE A 62 -18.33 0.86 6.46
N LEU A 63 -18.62 -0.36 6.89
CA LEU A 63 -19.97 -0.92 6.72
C LEU A 63 -21.01 -0.26 7.63
N ALA A 64 -20.57 0.35 8.73
CA ALA A 64 -21.46 1.08 9.60
C ALA A 64 -21.75 2.49 9.10
N GLY A 65 -21.19 2.87 7.97
CA GLY A 65 -21.40 4.22 7.44
C GLY A 65 -20.37 5.24 7.89
N ASN A 66 -19.40 4.84 8.72
CA ASN A 66 -18.38 5.76 9.21
C ASN A 66 -17.19 5.73 8.24
N GLU A 67 -17.43 6.14 7.00
CA GLU A 67 -16.42 6.01 5.95
C GLU A 67 -15.18 6.84 6.21
N GLN A 68 -15.32 8.03 6.78
CA GLN A 68 -14.17 8.85 7.08
C GLN A 68 -13.26 8.16 8.10
N LYS A 69 -13.84 7.57 9.13
CA LYS A 69 -13.04 6.89 10.13
C LYS A 69 -12.37 5.65 9.54
N ALA A 70 -13.07 4.94 8.67
CA ALA A 70 -12.49 3.78 8.00
C ALA A 70 -11.30 4.19 7.15
N VAL A 71 -11.41 5.30 6.42
CA VAL A 71 -10.32 5.80 5.59
C VAL A 71 -9.15 6.24 6.47
N ASP A 72 -9.42 6.90 7.62
CA ASP A 72 -8.35 7.30 8.53
C ASP A 72 -7.59 6.08 9.04
N LEU A 73 -8.29 5.02 9.40
CA LEU A 73 -7.64 3.80 9.85
C LEU A 73 -6.84 3.14 8.73
N ALA A 74 -7.35 3.17 7.51
CA ALA A 74 -6.64 2.58 6.37
C ALA A 74 -5.39 3.39 6.05
N VAL A 75 -5.45 4.72 6.14
CA VAL A 75 -4.29 5.57 5.92
C VAL A 75 -3.21 5.23 6.94
N ASP A 76 -3.58 5.09 8.21
CA ASP A 76 -2.62 4.77 9.25
C ASP A 76 -2.00 3.39 9.03
N GLU A 77 -2.80 2.42 8.66
CA GLU A 77 -2.30 1.06 8.42
C GLU A 77 -1.32 1.03 7.25
N ILE A 78 -1.67 1.66 6.14
CA ILE A 78 -0.80 1.68 4.97
C ILE A 78 0.49 2.43 5.27
N ALA A 79 0.39 3.56 5.97
CA ALA A 79 1.57 4.36 6.30
C ALA A 79 2.52 3.59 7.21
N GLU A 80 1.99 2.90 8.20
CA GLU A 80 2.83 2.11 9.11
C GLU A 80 3.51 0.96 8.38
N CYS A 81 2.79 0.30 7.47
CA CYS A 81 3.38 -0.78 6.70
C CYS A 81 4.47 -0.27 5.77
N LEU A 82 4.29 0.90 5.17
CA LEU A 82 5.33 1.49 4.32
C LEU A 82 6.54 1.90 5.16
N ASP A 83 6.30 2.43 6.36
CA ASP A 83 7.40 2.90 7.20
C ASP A 83 8.32 1.75 7.62
N CYS A 84 7.76 0.60 7.95
CA CYS A 84 8.57 -0.51 8.40
C CYS A 84 8.79 -1.57 7.32
N PHE A 85 8.54 -1.25 6.06
CA PHE A 85 8.64 -2.21 4.98
C PHE A 85 10.07 -2.70 4.78
N THR A 86 10.27 -3.99 4.79
CA THR A 86 11.58 -4.58 4.54
C THR A 86 11.59 -5.47 3.30
N GLY A 87 10.43 -5.96 2.87
CA GLY A 87 10.35 -6.78 1.67
C GLY A 87 11.10 -8.09 1.77
N GLU A 88 11.32 -8.69 0.62
CA GLU A 88 12.01 -9.97 0.52
C GLU A 88 13.48 -9.80 0.17
N ALA A 89 13.84 -8.71 -0.41
CA ALA A 89 15.22 -8.42 -0.76
C ALA A 89 15.48 -6.94 -0.59
N SER A 90 16.68 -6.59 -0.18
CA SER A 90 17.00 -5.19 0.02
C SER A 90 18.43 -4.90 -0.38
N VAL A 91 18.70 -3.64 -0.72
CA VAL A 91 20.02 -3.20 -1.11
C VAL A 91 20.20 -1.76 -0.68
N GLU A 92 21.41 -1.41 -0.26
CA GLU A 92 21.73 -0.06 0.12
C GLU A 92 22.38 0.65 -1.04
N LEU A 93 21.91 1.85 -1.37
CA LEU A 93 22.44 2.61 -2.47
C LEU A 93 22.71 4.04 -1.99
N GLY A 94 23.84 4.24 -1.36
CA GLY A 94 24.20 5.54 -0.80
C GLY A 94 23.29 5.88 0.36
N GLU A 95 22.54 6.98 0.22
CA GLU A 95 21.63 7.38 1.28
C GLU A 95 20.24 6.79 1.11
N TRP A 96 20.09 5.90 0.16
CA TRP A 96 18.80 5.25 -0.10
C TRP A 96 18.88 3.77 0.25
N SER A 97 17.77 3.23 0.74
CA SER A 97 17.64 1.80 0.97
C SER A 97 16.47 1.33 0.11
N ALA A 98 16.70 0.37 -0.72
CA ALA A 98 15.66 -0.15 -1.61
C ALA A 98 15.25 -1.54 -1.16
N HIS A 99 13.97 -1.76 -1.11
CA HIS A 99 13.40 -3.04 -0.69
C HIS A 99 12.41 -3.51 -1.74
N SER A 100 12.46 -4.77 -2.08
CA SER A 100 11.56 -5.28 -3.12
C SER A 100 10.68 -6.40 -2.58
N GLN A 101 9.52 -6.51 -3.15
CA GLN A 101 8.59 -7.58 -2.81
C GLN A 101 7.55 -7.72 -3.92
N GLU A 102 7.03 -8.94 -4.08
CA GLU A 102 5.99 -9.18 -5.03
C GLU A 102 4.66 -9.10 -4.33
N PHE A 103 3.71 -8.38 -4.89
CA PHE A 103 2.36 -8.27 -4.35
C PHE A 103 1.38 -8.87 -5.35
N GLY A 104 0.45 -9.66 -4.87
CA GLY A 104 -0.53 -10.33 -5.73
C GLY A 104 -1.91 -9.72 -5.60
N ASP A 105 -2.72 -9.91 -6.63
CA ASP A 105 -4.06 -9.36 -6.64
C ASP A 105 -5.02 -10.21 -5.82
N GLU A 106 -4.60 -11.40 -5.41
CA GLU A 106 -5.47 -12.24 -4.61
C GLU A 106 -5.28 -12.05 -3.12
N SER A 107 -4.43 -11.11 -2.73
CA SER A 107 -4.20 -10.91 -1.32
C SER A 107 -5.41 -10.28 -0.66
N SER A 108 -5.78 -10.80 0.50
CA SER A 108 -6.82 -10.17 1.30
C SER A 108 -6.24 -9.21 2.32
N ASP A 109 -4.92 -9.03 2.35
CA ASP A 109 -4.27 -8.09 3.23
C ASP A 109 -4.44 -6.69 2.67
N LEU A 110 -4.85 -5.76 3.52
CA LEU A 110 -5.13 -4.40 3.08
C LEU A 110 -3.92 -3.75 2.40
N PHE A 111 -2.76 -3.82 3.05
CA PHE A 111 -1.57 -3.18 2.53
C PHE A 111 -1.17 -3.75 1.17
N GLN A 112 -1.08 -5.07 1.09
CA GLN A 112 -0.65 -5.69 -0.17
C GLN A 112 -1.62 -5.43 -1.30
N SER A 113 -2.92 -5.48 -1.01
CA SER A 113 -3.93 -5.23 -2.02
C SER A 113 -3.89 -3.77 -2.49
N ALA A 114 -3.70 -2.83 -1.57
CA ALA A 114 -3.59 -1.43 -1.92
C ALA A 114 -2.34 -1.19 -2.77
N MET A 115 -1.21 -1.80 -2.39
CA MET A 115 0.02 -1.65 -3.16
C MET A 115 -0.16 -2.19 -4.58
N TYR A 116 -0.78 -3.34 -4.71
CA TYR A 116 -1.01 -3.93 -6.03
C TYR A 116 -1.86 -3.01 -6.90
N ASN A 117 -2.88 -2.40 -6.31
CA ASN A 117 -3.83 -1.61 -7.09
C ASN A 117 -3.36 -0.19 -7.37
N PHE A 118 -2.74 0.48 -6.43
CA PHE A 118 -2.32 1.87 -6.65
C PHE A 118 -1.10 2.29 -5.82
N GLY A 119 -0.24 1.33 -5.49
CA GLY A 119 0.90 1.61 -4.62
C GLY A 119 1.83 2.70 -5.11
N CYS A 120 2.03 2.81 -6.43
CA CYS A 120 2.94 3.81 -6.96
C CYS A 120 2.49 5.23 -6.65
N SER A 121 1.20 5.43 -6.36
CA SER A 121 0.70 6.76 -6.06
C SER A 121 1.11 7.25 -4.68
N PHE A 122 1.70 6.38 -3.85
CA PHE A 122 2.13 6.77 -2.52
C PHE A 122 3.55 7.35 -2.49
N ALA A 123 4.21 7.45 -3.62
CA ALA A 123 5.58 7.98 -3.68
C ALA A 123 5.65 9.42 -3.17
N SER A 124 6.79 9.79 -2.65
CA SER A 124 7.02 11.15 -2.15
C SER A 124 8.44 11.55 -2.50
N GLU A 125 8.88 12.70 -1.99
CA GLU A 125 10.22 13.18 -2.29
C GLU A 125 11.29 12.19 -1.82
N HIS A 126 11.11 11.61 -0.64
CA HIS A 126 12.10 10.71 -0.05
C HIS A 126 11.66 9.24 -0.06
N MET A 127 10.63 8.91 -0.81
CA MET A 127 10.19 7.52 -0.97
C MET A 127 9.75 7.30 -2.40
N LYS A 128 10.48 6.46 -3.11
CA LYS A 128 10.16 6.15 -4.51
C LYS A 128 9.60 4.75 -4.59
N ILE A 129 8.58 4.58 -5.41
CA ILE A 129 7.92 3.30 -5.58
C ILE A 129 7.80 2.99 -7.07
N GLY A 130 8.32 1.86 -7.46
CA GLY A 130 8.27 1.48 -8.88
C GLY A 130 8.21 0.01 -9.14
#